data_1a7f6bfe251e2c418806e853e45c2fd2
#
_entry.id   1a7f6bfe251e2c418806e853e45c2fd2
#
_cell.length_a   1.000
_cell.length_b   1.000
_cell.length_c   1.000
_cell.angle_alpha   90.00
_cell.angle_beta   90.00
_cell.angle_gamma   90.00
#
_symmetry.space_group_name_H-M   'P 1'
#
loop_
_entity.id
_entity.type
_entity.pdbx_description
1 polymer ?
#
loop_
_entity_poly.entity_id
_entity_poly.type
_entity_poly.pdbx_seq_one_letter_code
_entity_poly.pdbx_strand_id
1 'polypeptide(L)'
;MRRGLAFGFMGLTCAACLHSQGPRPLRTERWSPSMTERVSDSVRAVLTRALADNAFPGAVAIVGNHAGITASYGVGQLDAADATRPTLSTIYDLASLTKIIATTSLIVQLVDQGRVALDAPVVRYLPEWRGPRASDVTIRQLLTHSSGLAAWRAFYKEATDAADARAQLMLVGPDAIPGTRYVYSDMNFMLLGMVVEKVTGMRLDSAFQALVARPLRLVDTRFRPDSSLRPRIAPTEFDPWRQRQARGEVHDENAFRFDGVSGHAGLFSTGDDMARLARLWLNGGVLDGARLVSARTVTQFTRAQDTLVSRRALGWETPTGTNSAGHRMSSRAFGHTGFTGTSIWIDPARDLFIVLLTNRVNPTRQNTRIGGVRVALADAVIGAQGSVPARPSRSMPE
;
A
#
# COMPACT_ATOMS: atom_id res chain seq x y z
N MET A 1 -66.85 29.14 -54.20
CA MET A 1 -66.17 30.46 -54.20
C MET A 1 -65.16 30.56 -53.07
N ARG A 2 -64.03 31.08 -53.37
CA ARG A 2 -62.88 31.51 -52.52
C ARG A 2 -61.82 30.45 -52.25
N ARG A 3 -60.76 30.76 -52.90
CA ARG A 3 -59.34 30.26 -52.88
C ARG A 3 -58.70 30.61 -51.55
N GLY A 4 -57.77 29.78 -51.11
CA GLY A 4 -56.81 30.07 -50.00
C GLY A 4 -55.57 29.32 -50.26
N LEU A 5 -54.48 30.10 -50.45
CA LEU A 5 -53.10 29.69 -50.80
C LEU A 5 -52.46 28.87 -49.73
N ALA A 6 -51.69 27.89 -50.18
CA ALA A 6 -50.64 27.20 -49.38
C ALA A 6 -49.36 28.00 -49.38
N PHE A 7 -48.78 28.20 -48.23
CA PHE A 7 -47.32 28.61 -48.06
C PHE A 7 -46.58 27.47 -47.40
N GLY A 8 -45.67 26.90 -48.16
CA GLY A 8 -44.71 25.91 -47.61
C GLY A 8 -43.59 26.62 -46.89
N PHE A 9 -43.26 26.11 -45.70
CA PHE A 9 -42.03 26.44 -44.99
C PHE A 9 -41.16 25.21 -44.91
N MET A 10 -40.07 25.27 -45.65
CA MET A 10 -39.02 24.27 -45.71
C MET A 10 -38.06 24.56 -44.54
N GLY A 11 -38.19 23.80 -43.44
CA GLY A 11 -37.30 23.90 -42.31
C GLY A 11 -36.22 22.80 -42.38
N LEU A 12 -35.00 23.17 -42.81
CA LEU A 12 -33.81 22.32 -42.64
C LEU A 12 -33.42 22.30 -41.16
N THR A 13 -33.66 21.22 -40.46
CA THR A 13 -33.03 20.95 -39.16
C THR A 13 -31.85 20.04 -39.37
N CYS A 14 -30.67 20.66 -39.38
CA CYS A 14 -29.40 19.97 -39.32
C CYS A 14 -29.16 19.52 -37.87
N ALA A 15 -29.53 18.29 -37.54
CA ALA A 15 -29.20 17.68 -36.26
C ALA A 15 -27.76 17.15 -36.31
N ALA A 16 -26.81 17.99 -35.87
CA ALA A 16 -25.44 17.55 -35.60
C ALA A 16 -25.47 16.66 -34.36
N CYS A 17 -25.47 15.36 -34.57
CA CYS A 17 -25.20 14.37 -33.54
C CYS A 17 -23.77 14.53 -33.04
N LEU A 18 -23.57 15.32 -31.97
CA LEU A 18 -22.35 15.30 -31.17
C LEU A 18 -22.28 13.96 -30.45
N HIS A 19 -21.65 12.98 -31.08
CA HIS A 19 -21.20 11.79 -30.39
C HIS A 19 -20.13 12.21 -29.39
N SER A 20 -20.49 12.34 -28.13
CA SER A 20 -19.52 12.41 -27.04
C SER A 20 -18.78 11.06 -27.00
N GLN A 21 -17.61 11.02 -27.64
CA GLN A 21 -16.71 9.90 -27.45
C GLN A 21 -16.29 9.93 -25.97
N GLY A 22 -16.85 9.03 -25.18
CA GLY A 22 -16.36 8.74 -23.84
C GLY A 22 -14.86 8.50 -23.88
N PRO A 23 -14.14 8.66 -22.76
CA PRO A 23 -12.69 8.50 -22.71
C PRO A 23 -12.33 7.13 -23.28
N ARG A 24 -11.61 7.12 -24.40
CA ARG A 24 -11.07 5.89 -24.99
C ARG A 24 -10.32 5.12 -23.90
N PRO A 25 -10.65 3.83 -23.67
CA PRO A 25 -9.87 3.01 -22.75
C PRO A 25 -8.41 3.07 -23.19
N LEU A 26 -7.51 3.19 -22.25
CA LEU A 26 -6.08 3.22 -22.45
C LEU A 26 -5.70 1.98 -23.24
N ARG A 27 -5.22 2.13 -24.48
CA ARG A 27 -4.52 1.05 -25.19
C ARG A 27 -3.27 0.75 -24.38
N THR A 28 -3.36 -0.27 -23.57
CA THR A 28 -2.24 -0.84 -22.86
C THR A 28 -1.57 -1.79 -23.83
N GLU A 29 -0.46 -1.35 -24.40
CA GLU A 29 0.41 -2.29 -25.11
C GLU A 29 0.85 -3.33 -24.09
N ARG A 30 0.52 -4.58 -24.33
CA ARG A 30 1.06 -5.69 -23.55
C ARG A 30 2.58 -5.63 -23.72
N TRP A 31 3.32 -5.85 -22.66
CA TRP A 31 4.76 -5.93 -22.74
C TRP A 31 5.15 -6.94 -23.80
N SER A 32 6.07 -6.57 -24.69
CA SER A 32 6.56 -7.50 -25.68
C SER A 32 7.29 -8.67 -25.00
N PRO A 33 7.34 -9.87 -25.61
CA PRO A 33 8.11 -10.98 -25.07
C PRO A 33 9.56 -10.59 -24.75
N SER A 34 10.21 -9.82 -25.62
CA SER A 34 11.59 -9.34 -25.40
C SER A 34 11.73 -8.36 -24.23
N MET A 35 10.72 -7.52 -23.96
CA MET A 35 10.69 -6.66 -22.77
C MET A 35 10.53 -7.51 -21.51
N THR A 36 9.62 -8.47 -21.51
CA THR A 36 9.40 -9.38 -20.40
C THR A 36 10.68 -10.14 -20.04
N GLU A 37 11.41 -10.64 -21.04
CA GLU A 37 12.68 -11.33 -20.85
C GLU A 37 13.74 -10.40 -20.21
N ARG A 38 13.97 -9.20 -20.78
CA ARG A 38 14.90 -8.23 -20.19
C ARG A 38 14.57 -7.88 -18.76
N VAL A 39 13.30 -7.68 -18.42
CA VAL A 39 12.86 -7.40 -17.06
C VAL A 39 13.14 -8.60 -16.16
N SER A 40 12.83 -9.83 -16.61
CA SER A 40 13.08 -11.05 -15.85
C SER A 40 14.57 -11.24 -15.54
N ASP A 41 15.44 -11.00 -16.51
CA ASP A 41 16.89 -11.10 -16.36
C ASP A 41 17.42 -10.02 -15.39
N SER A 42 16.90 -8.79 -15.50
CA SER A 42 17.25 -7.70 -14.58
C SER A 42 16.85 -8.00 -13.14
N VAL A 43 15.63 -8.52 -12.91
CA VAL A 43 15.16 -8.95 -11.59
C VAL A 43 16.07 -10.05 -11.03
N ARG A 44 16.37 -11.07 -11.86
CA ARG A 44 17.25 -12.18 -11.47
C ARG A 44 18.64 -11.67 -11.07
N ALA A 45 19.26 -10.82 -11.90
CA ALA A 45 20.59 -10.28 -11.64
C ALA A 45 20.66 -9.50 -10.31
N VAL A 46 19.67 -8.61 -10.06
CA VAL A 46 19.63 -7.83 -8.83
C VAL A 46 19.47 -8.72 -7.61
N LEU A 47 18.51 -9.67 -7.61
CA LEU A 47 18.28 -10.53 -6.45
C LEU A 47 19.43 -11.50 -6.18
N THR A 48 20.04 -12.06 -7.23
CA THR A 48 21.20 -12.95 -7.09
C THR A 48 22.38 -12.21 -6.47
N ARG A 49 22.65 -10.98 -6.91
CA ARG A 49 23.69 -10.13 -6.30
C ARG A 49 23.36 -9.78 -4.85
N ALA A 50 22.12 -9.36 -4.58
CA ALA A 50 21.69 -9.02 -3.21
C ALA A 50 21.82 -10.21 -2.23
N LEU A 51 21.54 -11.44 -2.71
CA LEU A 51 21.76 -12.66 -1.94
C LEU A 51 23.26 -12.88 -1.66
N ALA A 52 24.12 -12.74 -2.69
CA ALA A 52 25.57 -12.86 -2.54
C ALA A 52 26.15 -11.81 -1.57
N ASP A 53 25.56 -10.61 -1.55
CA ASP A 53 25.90 -9.52 -0.63
C ASP A 53 25.25 -9.70 0.77
N ASN A 54 24.62 -10.84 1.05
CA ASN A 54 23.91 -11.13 2.31
C ASN A 54 22.88 -10.07 2.71
N ALA A 55 22.12 -9.53 1.76
CA ALA A 55 21.08 -8.54 2.05
C ALA A 55 19.83 -9.17 2.72
N PHE A 56 19.63 -10.47 2.53
CA PHE A 56 18.55 -11.27 3.08
C PHE A 56 18.86 -12.77 2.93
N PRO A 57 18.25 -13.67 3.72
CA PRO A 57 18.36 -15.11 3.51
C PRO A 57 17.61 -15.58 2.27
N GLY A 58 16.46 -14.99 1.99
CA GLY A 58 15.66 -15.25 0.81
C GLY A 58 14.72 -14.11 0.47
N ALA A 59 14.32 -14.08 -0.80
CA ALA A 59 13.42 -13.06 -1.32
C ALA A 59 12.63 -13.56 -2.52
N VAL A 60 11.47 -12.92 -2.76
CA VAL A 60 10.74 -13.01 -4.01
C VAL A 60 10.45 -11.61 -4.53
N ALA A 61 10.80 -11.33 -5.78
CA ALA A 61 10.38 -10.11 -6.46
C ALA A 61 9.32 -10.43 -7.51
N ILE A 62 8.36 -9.54 -7.63
CA ILE A 62 7.25 -9.63 -8.57
C ILE A 62 7.14 -8.31 -9.31
N VAL A 63 7.10 -8.38 -10.63
CA VAL A 63 6.90 -7.23 -11.50
C VAL A 63 5.69 -7.50 -12.38
N GLY A 64 4.86 -6.49 -12.60
CA GLY A 64 3.68 -6.65 -13.43
C GLY A 64 3.05 -5.33 -13.84
N ASN A 65 1.92 -5.43 -14.50
CA ASN A 65 1.13 -4.32 -15.01
C ASN A 65 -0.37 -4.50 -14.67
N HIS A 66 -1.23 -3.64 -15.20
CA HIS A 66 -2.68 -3.72 -14.99
C HIS A 66 -3.27 -5.10 -15.32
N ALA A 67 -2.68 -5.86 -16.26
CA ALA A 67 -3.19 -7.15 -16.70
C ALA A 67 -2.76 -8.31 -15.77
N GLY A 68 -1.59 -8.21 -15.13
CA GLY A 68 -1.10 -9.28 -14.25
C GLY A 68 0.40 -9.24 -13.99
N ILE A 69 0.89 -10.35 -13.45
CA ILE A 69 2.33 -10.58 -13.25
C ILE A 69 2.99 -10.81 -14.62
N THR A 70 4.07 -10.10 -14.89
CA THR A 70 4.88 -10.25 -16.09
C THR A 70 6.20 -10.95 -15.82
N ALA A 71 6.78 -10.74 -14.64
CA ALA A 71 8.00 -11.40 -14.21
C ALA A 71 7.97 -11.66 -12.71
N SER A 72 8.52 -12.80 -12.28
CA SER A 72 8.76 -13.09 -10.87
C SER A 72 10.02 -13.93 -10.72
N TYR A 73 10.72 -13.73 -9.59
CA TYR A 73 11.92 -14.51 -9.28
C TYR A 73 12.07 -14.68 -7.78
N GLY A 74 12.18 -15.93 -7.33
CA GLY A 74 12.52 -16.29 -5.96
C GLY A 74 13.98 -16.73 -5.85
N VAL A 75 14.66 -16.32 -4.77
CA VAL A 75 16.09 -16.61 -4.55
C VAL A 75 16.37 -16.88 -3.08
N GLY A 76 17.44 -17.63 -2.81
CA GLY A 76 17.84 -17.98 -1.44
C GLY A 76 16.95 -19.02 -0.79
N GLN A 77 16.82 -18.95 0.51
CA GLN A 77 16.07 -19.88 1.36
C GLN A 77 15.30 -19.14 2.45
N LEU A 78 14.36 -19.81 3.12
CA LEU A 78 13.54 -19.15 4.15
C LEU A 78 14.36 -18.79 5.39
N ASP A 79 15.31 -19.66 5.77
CA ASP A 79 16.14 -19.55 6.97
C ASP A 79 17.40 -20.41 6.79
N ALA A 80 18.41 -20.19 7.61
CA ALA A 80 19.59 -21.07 7.68
C ALA A 80 19.22 -22.54 8.01
N ALA A 81 18.17 -22.75 8.79
CA ALA A 81 17.64 -24.07 9.15
C ALA A 81 16.53 -24.59 8.23
N ASP A 82 16.09 -23.78 7.25
CA ASP A 82 15.00 -24.12 6.32
C ASP A 82 15.40 -23.74 4.90
N ALA A 83 15.94 -24.73 4.17
CA ALA A 83 16.45 -24.57 2.80
C ALA A 83 15.33 -24.38 1.74
N THR A 84 14.08 -24.25 2.15
CA THR A 84 12.95 -24.02 1.23
C THR A 84 13.15 -22.74 0.46
N ARG A 85 13.16 -22.83 -0.87
CA ARG A 85 13.28 -21.67 -1.75
C ARG A 85 12.00 -20.83 -1.74
N PRO A 86 12.09 -19.50 -1.58
CA PRO A 86 10.93 -18.62 -1.67
C PRO A 86 10.25 -18.68 -3.05
N THR A 87 8.91 -18.65 -3.03
CA THR A 87 8.05 -18.64 -4.22
C THR A 87 6.98 -17.57 -4.09
N LEU A 88 6.15 -17.40 -5.12
CA LEU A 88 4.99 -16.51 -5.08
C LEU A 88 4.01 -16.83 -3.95
N SER A 89 3.95 -18.09 -3.51
CA SER A 89 3.08 -18.56 -2.42
C SER A 89 3.74 -18.51 -1.03
N THR A 90 4.99 -18.11 -0.92
CA THR A 90 5.64 -17.91 0.38
C THR A 90 5.01 -16.72 1.10
N ILE A 91 4.68 -16.92 2.36
CA ILE A 91 3.99 -15.92 3.20
C ILE A 91 5.04 -15.12 3.97
N TYR A 92 4.93 -13.80 3.93
CA TYR A 92 5.82 -12.87 4.63
C TYR A 92 5.05 -11.99 5.59
N ASP A 93 5.67 -11.67 6.74
CA ASP A 93 5.25 -10.55 7.57
C ASP A 93 5.49 -9.24 6.80
N LEU A 94 4.43 -8.54 6.51
CA LEU A 94 4.43 -7.31 5.71
C LEU A 94 4.94 -6.10 6.48
N ALA A 95 5.04 -6.17 7.81
CA ALA A 95 5.36 -5.04 8.68
C ALA A 95 4.53 -3.80 8.31
N SER A 96 5.18 -2.66 8.07
CA SER A 96 4.49 -1.39 7.76
C SER A 96 3.71 -1.37 6.44
N LEU A 97 3.85 -2.35 5.55
CA LEU A 97 2.91 -2.47 4.43
C LEU A 97 1.47 -2.71 4.90
N THR A 98 1.28 -3.19 6.14
CA THR A 98 -0.04 -3.27 6.79
C THR A 98 -0.79 -1.94 6.72
N LYS A 99 -0.07 -0.82 6.88
CA LYS A 99 -0.62 0.55 6.84
C LYS A 99 -1.38 0.81 5.54
N ILE A 100 -0.81 0.38 4.41
CA ILE A 100 -1.40 0.65 3.10
C ILE A 100 -2.32 -0.48 2.63
N ILE A 101 -1.97 -1.72 2.92
CA ILE A 101 -2.71 -2.89 2.43
C ILE A 101 -4.01 -3.10 3.24
N ALA A 102 -3.96 -2.96 4.57
CA ALA A 102 -5.14 -3.10 5.41
C ALA A 102 -5.77 -1.73 5.71
N THR A 103 -5.09 -0.90 6.48
CA THR A 103 -5.70 0.30 7.08
C THR A 103 -6.09 1.34 6.04
N THR A 104 -5.19 1.71 5.11
CA THR A 104 -5.52 2.67 4.05
C THR A 104 -6.59 2.11 3.11
N SER A 105 -6.54 0.80 2.77
CA SER A 105 -7.56 0.18 1.92
C SER A 105 -8.96 0.16 2.54
N LEU A 106 -9.06 0.18 3.86
CA LEU A 106 -10.34 0.33 4.58
C LEU A 106 -10.74 1.81 4.69
N ILE A 107 -9.83 2.68 5.07
CA ILE A 107 -10.11 4.13 5.19
C ILE A 107 -10.55 4.71 3.84
N VAL A 108 -9.90 4.35 2.73
CA VAL A 108 -10.27 4.85 1.40
C VAL A 108 -11.70 4.48 1.01
N GLN A 109 -12.15 3.27 1.36
CA GLN A 109 -13.54 2.85 1.15
C GLN A 109 -14.51 3.66 2.01
N LEU A 110 -14.18 3.87 3.29
CA LEU A 110 -15.02 4.67 4.20
C LEU A 110 -15.11 6.14 3.75
N VAL A 111 -14.03 6.68 3.17
CA VAL A 111 -14.02 8.03 2.56
C VAL A 111 -14.85 8.04 1.28
N ASP A 112 -14.71 7.06 0.41
CA ASP A 112 -15.48 6.94 -0.85
C ASP A 112 -16.99 6.82 -0.59
N GLN A 113 -17.37 6.18 0.53
CA GLN A 113 -18.74 6.03 1.00
C GLN A 113 -19.26 7.26 1.79
N GLY A 114 -18.44 8.29 2.02
CA GLY A 114 -18.80 9.45 2.83
C GLY A 114 -18.93 9.19 4.34
N ARG A 115 -18.50 8.01 4.83
CA ARG A 115 -18.57 7.63 6.25
C ARG A 115 -17.40 8.21 7.07
N VAL A 116 -16.28 8.53 6.41
CA VAL A 116 -15.12 9.20 7.00
C VAL A 116 -14.77 10.42 6.14
N ALA A 117 -14.62 11.58 6.77
CA ALA A 117 -14.16 12.82 6.12
C ALA A 117 -12.69 13.05 6.46
N LEU A 118 -11.86 13.30 5.43
CA LEU A 118 -10.40 13.46 5.60
C LEU A 118 -10.03 14.60 6.54
N ASP A 119 -10.79 15.71 6.48
CA ASP A 119 -10.50 16.93 7.23
C ASP A 119 -11.28 17.02 8.55
N ALA A 120 -12.03 15.97 8.90
CA ALA A 120 -12.67 15.88 10.19
C ALA A 120 -11.66 15.55 11.30
N PRO A 121 -11.81 16.13 12.50
CA PRO A 121 -11.05 15.72 13.67
C PRO A 121 -11.22 14.23 13.96
N VAL A 122 -10.13 13.57 14.34
CA VAL A 122 -10.15 12.12 14.68
C VAL A 122 -11.13 11.83 15.81
N VAL A 123 -11.23 12.71 16.81
CA VAL A 123 -12.14 12.59 17.96
C VAL A 123 -13.61 12.52 17.57
N ARG A 124 -13.98 12.94 16.36
CA ARG A 124 -15.33 12.71 15.81
C ARG A 124 -15.66 11.23 15.70
N TYR A 125 -14.67 10.41 15.41
CA TYR A 125 -14.80 8.96 15.24
C TYR A 125 -14.31 8.18 16.46
N LEU A 126 -13.36 8.74 17.23
CA LEU A 126 -12.80 8.19 18.45
C LEU A 126 -12.94 9.19 19.59
N PRO A 127 -14.15 9.42 20.14
CA PRO A 127 -14.36 10.38 21.23
C PRO A 127 -13.63 10.00 22.52
N GLU A 128 -13.22 8.73 22.65
CA GLU A 128 -12.39 8.23 23.73
C GLU A 128 -10.92 8.65 23.64
N TRP A 129 -10.43 9.14 22.51
CA TRP A 129 -9.06 9.66 22.38
C TRP A 129 -8.96 11.03 23.04
N ARG A 130 -8.37 11.06 24.23
CA ARG A 130 -8.31 12.23 25.13
C ARG A 130 -6.90 12.74 25.37
N GLY A 131 -5.92 12.32 24.57
CA GLY A 131 -4.56 12.85 24.66
C GLY A 131 -4.54 14.37 24.42
N PRO A 132 -3.55 15.09 24.95
CA PRO A 132 -3.39 16.52 24.69
C PRO A 132 -3.49 16.83 23.19
N ARG A 133 -4.25 17.87 22.80
CA ARG A 133 -4.47 18.28 21.40
C ARG A 133 -5.09 17.20 20.47
N ALA A 134 -5.67 16.14 21.00
CA ALA A 134 -6.33 15.12 20.19
C ALA A 134 -7.42 15.69 19.26
N SER A 135 -8.14 16.74 19.74
CA SER A 135 -9.16 17.45 18.98
C SER A 135 -8.64 18.19 17.74
N ASP A 136 -7.35 18.50 17.69
CA ASP A 136 -6.75 19.32 16.63
C ASP A 136 -6.25 18.44 15.47
N VAL A 137 -6.24 17.11 15.63
CA VAL A 137 -5.71 16.16 14.66
C VAL A 137 -6.81 15.67 13.73
N THR A 138 -6.59 15.78 12.42
CA THR A 138 -7.50 15.28 11.39
C THR A 138 -7.11 13.90 10.86
N ILE A 139 -8.05 13.20 10.22
CA ILE A 139 -7.79 11.93 9.51
C ILE A 139 -6.68 12.11 8.45
N ARG A 140 -6.69 13.22 7.71
CA ARG A 140 -5.65 13.56 6.74
C ARG A 140 -4.27 13.62 7.38
N GLN A 141 -4.13 14.28 8.52
CA GLN A 141 -2.85 14.42 9.20
C GLN A 141 -2.32 13.07 9.74
N LEU A 142 -3.18 12.16 10.16
CA LEU A 142 -2.76 10.79 10.47
C LEU A 142 -2.24 10.08 9.23
N LEU A 143 -2.96 10.14 8.10
CA LEU A 143 -2.57 9.47 6.84
C LEU A 143 -1.28 10.05 6.23
N THR A 144 -0.98 11.32 6.45
CA THR A 144 0.21 12.00 5.91
C THR A 144 1.37 12.08 6.90
N HIS A 145 1.22 11.50 8.10
CA HIS A 145 2.23 11.57 9.17
C HIS A 145 2.60 13.00 9.57
N SER A 146 1.62 13.92 9.53
CA SER A 146 1.76 15.31 9.96
C SER A 146 0.93 15.64 11.22
N SER A 147 0.51 14.63 11.97
CA SER A 147 -0.31 14.77 13.19
C SER A 147 0.42 15.41 14.38
N GLY A 148 1.75 15.46 14.34
CA GLY A 148 2.57 15.88 15.48
C GLY A 148 2.82 14.78 16.53
N LEU A 149 2.26 13.58 16.36
CA LEU A 149 2.54 12.45 17.24
C LEU A 149 4.01 12.00 17.14
N ALA A 150 4.59 11.51 18.25
CA ALA A 150 5.89 10.89 18.27
C ALA A 150 5.97 9.71 17.28
N ALA A 151 7.18 9.39 16.82
CA ALA A 151 7.37 8.30 15.84
C ALA A 151 6.91 6.95 16.40
N TRP A 152 7.20 6.69 17.68
CA TRP A 152 7.03 5.40 18.30
C TRP A 152 6.99 5.51 19.83
N ARG A 153 6.34 4.55 20.51
CA ARG A 153 6.34 4.36 21.95
C ARG A 153 6.34 2.86 22.26
N ALA A 154 6.99 2.47 23.34
CA ALA A 154 7.17 1.05 23.71
C ALA A 154 5.96 0.48 24.46
N PHE A 155 4.76 0.56 23.90
CA PHE A 155 3.54 -0.01 24.53
C PHE A 155 3.72 -1.47 24.94
N TYR A 156 4.49 -2.24 24.17
CA TYR A 156 4.75 -3.65 24.47
C TYR A 156 5.47 -3.88 25.81
N LYS A 157 6.22 -2.90 26.28
CA LYS A 157 6.91 -2.95 27.59
C LYS A 157 6.05 -2.38 28.72
N GLU A 158 5.25 -1.37 28.39
CA GLU A 158 4.51 -0.57 29.38
C GLU A 158 3.15 -1.18 29.70
N ALA A 159 2.48 -1.75 28.71
CA ALA A 159 1.14 -2.30 28.85
C ALA A 159 1.17 -3.76 29.31
N THR A 160 0.22 -4.11 30.16
CA THR A 160 0.03 -5.48 30.69
C THR A 160 -0.59 -6.41 29.64
N ASP A 161 -1.54 -5.90 28.86
CA ASP A 161 -2.25 -6.64 27.81
C ASP A 161 -2.69 -5.72 26.67
N ALA A 162 -3.46 -6.25 25.72
CA ALA A 162 -3.93 -5.50 24.56
C ALA A 162 -4.96 -4.41 24.92
N ALA A 163 -5.78 -4.63 25.94
CA ALA A 163 -6.77 -3.65 26.38
C ALA A 163 -6.08 -2.46 27.03
N ASP A 164 -5.08 -2.70 27.87
CA ASP A 164 -4.26 -1.68 28.50
C ASP A 164 -3.43 -0.91 27.45
N ALA A 165 -2.82 -1.60 26.47
CA ALA A 165 -2.11 -0.93 25.38
C ALA A 165 -3.03 0.02 24.57
N ARG A 166 -4.27 -0.40 24.29
CA ARG A 166 -5.29 0.45 23.67
C ARG A 166 -5.67 1.63 24.54
N ALA A 167 -5.88 1.42 25.84
CA ALA A 167 -6.18 2.49 26.78
C ALA A 167 -5.06 3.51 26.89
N GLN A 168 -3.79 3.06 26.95
CA GLN A 168 -2.63 3.94 26.94
C GLN A 168 -2.54 4.76 25.66
N LEU A 169 -2.79 4.17 24.49
CA LEU A 169 -2.82 4.88 23.20
C LEU A 169 -3.87 6.00 23.20
N MET A 170 -5.02 5.81 23.84
CA MET A 170 -6.07 6.83 23.95
C MET A 170 -5.67 8.05 24.80
N LEU A 171 -4.60 7.96 25.56
CA LEU A 171 -4.06 9.07 26.37
C LEU A 171 -2.87 9.77 25.71
N VAL A 172 -2.33 9.23 24.61
CA VAL A 172 -1.21 9.86 23.89
C VAL A 172 -1.73 11.01 23.03
N GLY A 173 -1.06 12.14 23.07
CA GLY A 173 -1.34 13.30 22.21
C GLY A 173 -0.13 13.72 21.39
N PRO A 174 -0.32 14.65 20.44
CA PRO A 174 0.77 15.27 19.69
C PRO A 174 1.80 16.01 20.56
N ASP A 175 3.09 15.77 20.29
CA ASP A 175 4.22 16.51 20.88
C ASP A 175 4.46 17.86 20.17
N ALA A 176 3.90 18.01 18.96
CA ALA A 176 3.99 19.23 18.16
C ALA A 176 2.60 19.66 17.67
N ILE A 177 2.51 20.91 17.19
CA ILE A 177 1.28 21.42 16.57
C ILE A 177 0.95 20.56 15.35
N PRO A 178 -0.26 19.96 15.27
CA PRO A 178 -0.68 19.20 14.08
C PRO A 178 -0.57 20.02 12.80
N GLY A 179 -0.05 19.40 11.73
CA GLY A 179 0.15 20.04 10.44
C GLY A 179 1.44 20.88 10.29
N THR A 180 2.32 20.93 11.30
CA THR A 180 3.53 21.77 11.23
C THR A 180 4.82 21.02 10.90
N ARG A 181 4.87 19.71 11.10
CA ARG A 181 6.05 18.88 10.80
C ARG A 181 5.66 17.48 10.37
N TYR A 182 6.51 16.86 9.58
CA TYR A 182 6.45 15.46 9.21
C TYR A 182 7.21 14.61 10.25
N VAL A 183 6.52 13.63 10.83
CA VAL A 183 7.14 12.57 11.65
C VAL A 183 6.46 11.27 11.31
N TYR A 184 7.17 10.33 10.66
CA TYR A 184 6.65 8.98 10.44
C TYR A 184 6.31 8.34 11.79
N SER A 185 5.02 8.13 12.06
CA SER A 185 4.52 7.66 13.34
C SER A 185 3.64 6.43 13.19
N ASP A 186 3.98 5.36 13.92
CA ASP A 186 3.16 4.16 13.97
C ASP A 186 1.82 4.41 14.67
N MET A 187 1.81 5.30 15.67
CA MET A 187 0.59 5.65 16.40
C MET A 187 -0.49 6.26 15.51
N ASN A 188 -0.11 6.97 14.43
CA ASN A 188 -1.07 7.44 13.45
C ASN A 188 -1.93 6.31 12.88
N PHE A 189 -1.30 5.21 12.54
CA PHE A 189 -1.97 4.08 11.93
C PHE A 189 -2.62 3.15 12.97
N MET A 190 -2.11 3.09 14.19
CA MET A 190 -2.83 2.46 15.31
C MET A 190 -4.19 3.16 15.51
N LEU A 191 -4.21 4.49 15.57
CA LEU A 191 -5.44 5.29 15.68
C LEU A 191 -6.36 5.10 14.47
N LEU A 192 -5.83 5.13 13.24
CA LEU A 192 -6.62 4.87 12.03
C LEU A 192 -7.25 3.47 12.03
N GLY A 193 -6.53 2.45 12.53
CA GLY A 193 -7.10 1.11 12.74
C GLY A 193 -8.29 1.13 13.69
N MET A 194 -8.20 1.87 14.80
CA MET A 194 -9.30 2.02 15.75
C MET A 194 -10.45 2.84 15.15
N VAL A 195 -10.19 3.86 14.32
CA VAL A 195 -11.23 4.56 13.56
C VAL A 195 -12.00 3.59 12.66
N VAL A 196 -11.29 2.69 11.95
CA VAL A 196 -11.93 1.64 11.15
C VAL A 196 -12.83 0.77 12.03
N GLU A 197 -12.33 0.28 13.15
CA GLU A 197 -13.12 -0.55 14.08
C GLU A 197 -14.40 0.17 14.55
N LYS A 198 -14.26 1.42 14.94
CA LYS A 198 -15.40 2.23 15.44
C LYS A 198 -16.44 2.50 14.36
N VAL A 199 -16.00 2.90 13.16
CA VAL A 199 -16.91 3.25 12.08
C VAL A 199 -17.58 2.01 11.48
N THR A 200 -16.87 0.88 11.39
CA THR A 200 -17.43 -0.35 10.82
C THR A 200 -18.20 -1.21 11.83
N GLY A 201 -17.91 -1.07 13.12
CA GLY A 201 -18.42 -1.97 14.17
C GLY A 201 -17.75 -3.35 14.17
N MET A 202 -16.67 -3.52 13.39
CA MET A 202 -15.94 -4.78 13.25
C MET A 202 -14.51 -4.63 13.78
N ARG A 203 -13.93 -5.69 14.33
CA ARG A 203 -12.49 -5.72 14.58
C ARG A 203 -11.73 -5.52 13.26
N LEU A 204 -10.54 -4.90 13.32
CA LEU A 204 -9.75 -4.54 12.13
C LEU A 204 -9.46 -5.75 11.22
N ASP A 205 -9.11 -6.90 11.78
CA ASP A 205 -8.88 -8.13 11.04
C ASP A 205 -10.14 -8.63 10.31
N SER A 206 -11.28 -8.57 10.99
CA SER A 206 -12.58 -8.95 10.41
C SER A 206 -13.04 -7.96 9.33
N ALA A 207 -12.85 -6.66 9.55
CA ALA A 207 -13.15 -5.62 8.56
C ALA A 207 -12.28 -5.81 7.31
N PHE A 208 -10.98 -6.07 7.49
CA PHE A 208 -10.08 -6.35 6.36
C PHE A 208 -10.53 -7.59 5.56
N GLN A 209 -10.83 -8.69 6.25
CA GLN A 209 -11.30 -9.90 5.58
C GLN A 209 -12.61 -9.68 4.83
N ALA A 210 -13.59 -8.99 5.43
CA ALA A 210 -14.90 -8.81 4.84
C ALA A 210 -14.90 -7.81 3.68
N LEU A 211 -14.19 -6.69 3.83
CA LEU A 211 -14.30 -5.52 2.94
C LEU A 211 -13.15 -5.44 1.92
N VAL A 212 -12.04 -6.16 2.13
CA VAL A 212 -10.88 -6.13 1.22
C VAL A 212 -10.52 -7.52 0.73
N ALA A 213 -10.17 -8.45 1.63
CA ALA A 213 -9.58 -9.71 1.23
C ALA A 213 -10.54 -10.59 0.43
N ARG A 214 -11.77 -10.81 0.91
CA ARG A 214 -12.76 -11.64 0.22
C ARG A 214 -13.19 -11.07 -1.13
N PRO A 215 -13.56 -9.77 -1.25
CA PRO A 215 -13.91 -9.18 -2.54
C PRO A 215 -12.78 -9.27 -3.58
N LEU A 216 -11.54 -9.13 -3.14
CA LEU A 216 -10.36 -9.20 -3.99
C LEU A 216 -9.80 -10.62 -4.14
N ARG A 217 -10.42 -11.62 -3.49
CA ARG A 217 -9.94 -13.02 -3.49
C ARG A 217 -8.48 -13.14 -3.06
N LEU A 218 -8.10 -12.45 -1.98
CA LEU A 218 -6.78 -12.57 -1.36
C LEU A 218 -6.82 -13.81 -0.45
N VAL A 219 -6.21 -14.88 -0.90
CA VAL A 219 -6.36 -16.19 -0.25
C VAL A 219 -5.49 -16.29 1.01
N ASP A 220 -4.31 -15.72 0.97
CA ASP A 220 -3.28 -15.86 2.02
C ASP A 220 -3.05 -14.59 2.84
N THR A 221 -3.68 -13.46 2.46
CA THR A 221 -3.49 -12.18 3.15
C THR A 221 -4.37 -12.09 4.39
N ARG A 222 -3.74 -12.07 5.57
CA ARG A 222 -4.45 -12.05 6.85
C ARG A 222 -3.59 -11.59 8.01
N PHE A 223 -4.23 -11.10 9.04
CA PHE A 223 -3.64 -11.03 10.37
C PHE A 223 -3.62 -12.42 10.99
N ARG A 224 -2.66 -12.69 11.88
CA ARG A 224 -2.58 -13.95 12.67
C ARG A 224 -2.80 -15.19 11.81
N PRO A 225 -1.88 -15.50 10.88
CA PRO A 225 -2.01 -16.68 10.05
C PRO A 225 -2.15 -17.95 10.90
N ASP A 226 -2.99 -18.87 10.47
CA ASP A 226 -3.20 -20.14 11.13
C ASP A 226 -1.89 -20.94 11.20
N SER A 227 -1.73 -21.74 12.26
CA SER A 227 -0.53 -22.54 12.48
C SER A 227 -0.26 -23.56 11.37
N SER A 228 -1.27 -24.00 10.67
CA SER A 228 -1.14 -24.90 9.49
C SER A 228 -0.39 -24.22 8.33
N LEU A 229 -0.38 -22.90 8.27
CA LEU A 229 0.37 -22.12 7.25
C LEU A 229 1.85 -21.94 7.61
N ARG A 230 2.27 -22.26 8.84
CA ARG A 230 3.64 -22.06 9.33
C ARG A 230 4.73 -22.59 8.39
N PRO A 231 4.62 -23.75 7.75
CA PRO A 231 5.62 -24.23 6.80
C PRO A 231 5.87 -23.29 5.60
N ARG A 232 4.86 -22.50 5.20
CA ARG A 232 4.96 -21.53 4.10
C ARG A 232 5.39 -20.15 4.55
N ILE A 233 5.52 -19.89 5.86
CA ILE A 233 5.83 -18.56 6.39
C ILE A 233 7.34 -18.40 6.52
N ALA A 234 7.90 -17.35 5.93
CA ALA A 234 9.28 -16.95 6.14
C ALA A 234 9.46 -16.44 7.59
N PRO A 235 10.38 -17.02 8.37
CA PRO A 235 10.62 -16.57 9.74
C PRO A 235 11.32 -15.21 9.73
N THR A 236 11.08 -14.42 10.78
CA THR A 236 11.84 -13.21 11.08
C THR A 236 12.96 -13.55 12.10
N GLU A 237 13.47 -12.57 12.84
CA GLU A 237 14.55 -12.81 13.78
C GLU A 237 14.10 -13.51 15.07
N PHE A 238 15.08 -13.91 15.88
CA PHE A 238 14.82 -14.27 17.27
C PHE A 238 14.48 -13.00 18.06
N ASP A 239 13.30 -13.01 18.68
CA ASP A 239 12.82 -11.89 19.50
C ASP A 239 13.30 -12.09 20.96
N PRO A 240 14.18 -11.22 21.47
CA PRO A 240 14.68 -11.36 22.83
C PRO A 240 13.62 -11.08 23.91
N TRP A 241 12.56 -10.34 23.60
CA TRP A 241 11.46 -10.09 24.53
C TRP A 241 10.53 -11.30 24.64
N ARG A 242 10.22 -11.96 23.49
CA ARG A 242 9.39 -13.17 23.44
C ARG A 242 10.20 -14.46 23.66
N GLN A 243 11.55 -14.40 23.67
CA GLN A 243 12.47 -15.53 23.81
C GLN A 243 12.26 -16.64 22.78
N ARG A 244 11.87 -16.27 21.54
CA ARG A 244 11.68 -17.21 20.44
C ARG A 244 11.80 -16.52 19.08
N GLN A 245 12.06 -17.35 18.05
CA GLN A 245 12.01 -16.88 16.67
C GLN A 245 10.54 -16.64 16.27
N ALA A 246 10.24 -15.46 15.72
CA ALA A 246 8.93 -15.14 15.23
C ALA A 246 8.71 -15.75 13.83
N ARG A 247 7.81 -16.72 13.75
CA ARG A 247 7.36 -17.37 12.50
C ARG A 247 5.85 -17.60 12.56
N GLY A 248 5.08 -16.83 11.80
CA GLY A 248 3.62 -16.81 11.88
C GLY A 248 3.07 -15.90 13.00
N GLU A 249 3.95 -15.28 13.75
CA GLU A 249 3.67 -14.19 14.67
C GLU A 249 4.24 -12.89 14.10
N VAL A 250 3.55 -11.77 14.30
CA VAL A 250 4.01 -10.46 13.83
C VAL A 250 5.36 -10.10 14.45
N HIS A 251 6.29 -9.61 13.63
CA HIS A 251 7.62 -9.16 14.07
C HIS A 251 7.52 -7.96 15.02
N ASP A 252 6.67 -6.99 14.70
CA ASP A 252 6.48 -5.76 15.48
C ASP A 252 5.96 -6.06 16.89
N GLU A 253 6.71 -5.65 17.91
CA GLU A 253 6.41 -5.95 19.31
C GLU A 253 5.13 -5.25 19.79
N ASN A 254 4.88 -4.00 19.32
CA ASN A 254 3.65 -3.30 19.67
C ASN A 254 2.44 -3.97 19.02
N ALA A 255 2.53 -4.33 17.72
CA ALA A 255 1.44 -5.04 17.07
C ALA A 255 1.17 -6.39 17.75
N PHE A 256 2.21 -7.09 18.20
CA PHE A 256 2.06 -8.32 19.00
C PHE A 256 1.32 -8.03 20.31
N ARG A 257 1.67 -6.96 21.04
CA ARG A 257 0.97 -6.53 22.25
C ARG A 257 -0.49 -6.16 21.98
N PHE A 258 -0.84 -5.74 20.76
CA PHE A 258 -2.21 -5.51 20.28
C PHE A 258 -2.86 -6.80 19.73
N ASP A 259 -2.54 -7.97 20.28
CA ASP A 259 -3.04 -9.29 19.85
C ASP A 259 -2.72 -9.65 18.40
N GLY A 260 -1.62 -9.15 17.86
CA GLY A 260 -1.22 -9.37 16.47
C GLY A 260 -2.06 -8.62 15.44
N VAL A 261 -2.94 -7.71 15.88
CA VAL A 261 -3.86 -6.96 14.99
C VAL A 261 -3.76 -5.47 15.29
N SER A 262 -3.04 -4.75 14.44
CA SER A 262 -2.91 -3.31 14.58
C SER A 262 -2.88 -2.62 13.22
N GLY A 263 -3.33 -1.36 13.17
CA GLY A 263 -3.40 -0.61 11.91
C GLY A 263 -2.04 -0.31 11.28
N HIS A 264 -0.94 -0.44 12.03
CA HIS A 264 0.40 -0.12 11.55
C HIS A 264 1.23 -1.34 11.14
N ALA A 265 0.96 -2.54 11.68
CA ALA A 265 1.67 -3.79 11.44
C ALA A 265 0.80 -5.01 11.81
N GLY A 266 1.21 -6.22 11.41
CA GLY A 266 0.56 -7.48 11.75
C GLY A 266 -0.04 -8.24 10.58
N LEU A 267 -0.07 -7.65 9.39
CA LEU A 267 -0.59 -8.33 8.20
C LEU A 267 0.50 -9.22 7.58
N PHE A 268 0.10 -10.41 7.16
CA PHE A 268 0.91 -11.34 6.37
C PHE A 268 0.33 -11.49 4.97
N SER A 269 1.18 -11.74 3.97
CA SER A 269 0.73 -11.92 2.59
C SER A 269 1.74 -12.69 1.75
N THR A 270 1.33 -13.03 0.53
CA THR A 270 2.10 -13.69 -0.53
C THR A 270 2.34 -12.78 -1.72
N GLY A 271 3.23 -13.19 -2.63
CA GLY A 271 3.48 -12.49 -3.89
C GLY A 271 2.24 -12.41 -4.78
N ASP A 272 1.47 -13.49 -4.86
CA ASP A 272 0.24 -13.56 -5.65
C ASP A 272 -0.81 -12.54 -5.17
N ASP A 273 -1.06 -12.50 -3.86
CA ASP A 273 -2.03 -11.58 -3.28
C ASP A 273 -1.57 -10.12 -3.38
N MET A 274 -0.25 -9.87 -3.19
CA MET A 274 0.31 -8.52 -3.35
C MET A 274 0.20 -8.00 -4.79
N ALA A 275 0.37 -8.88 -5.79
CA ALA A 275 0.16 -8.51 -7.18
C ALA A 275 -1.31 -8.15 -7.47
N ARG A 276 -2.28 -8.86 -6.88
CA ARG A 276 -3.72 -8.52 -6.98
C ARG A 276 -4.02 -7.15 -6.39
N LEU A 277 -3.45 -6.85 -5.22
CA LEU A 277 -3.57 -5.54 -4.58
C LEU A 277 -2.93 -4.42 -5.40
N ALA A 278 -1.73 -4.65 -5.95
CA ALA A 278 -1.08 -3.69 -6.83
C ALA A 278 -1.95 -3.37 -8.08
N ARG A 279 -2.53 -4.41 -8.68
CA ARG A 279 -3.44 -4.26 -9.85
C ARG A 279 -4.71 -3.49 -9.49
N LEU A 280 -5.30 -3.70 -8.30
CA LEU A 280 -6.46 -2.91 -7.85
C LEU A 280 -6.16 -1.41 -7.91
N TRP A 281 -5.04 -1.00 -7.32
CA TRP A 281 -4.64 0.41 -7.29
C TRP A 281 -4.26 0.94 -8.67
N LEU A 282 -3.54 0.14 -9.47
CA LEU A 282 -3.15 0.49 -10.84
C LEU A 282 -4.37 0.64 -11.77
N ASN A 283 -5.44 -0.15 -11.53
CA ASN A 283 -6.69 -0.13 -12.27
C ASN A 283 -7.74 0.85 -11.70
N GLY A 284 -7.33 1.80 -10.87
CA GLY A 284 -8.24 2.82 -10.36
C GLY A 284 -9.37 2.27 -9.48
N GLY A 285 -9.05 1.29 -8.64
CA GLY A 285 -9.97 0.73 -7.64
C GLY A 285 -10.87 -0.40 -8.13
N VAL A 286 -10.53 -1.00 -9.29
CA VAL A 286 -11.26 -2.15 -9.86
C VAL A 286 -10.30 -3.33 -10.05
N LEU A 287 -10.72 -4.53 -9.65
CA LEU A 287 -10.01 -5.77 -9.92
C LEU A 287 -11.01 -6.87 -10.33
N ASP A 288 -10.73 -7.52 -11.48
CA ASP A 288 -11.51 -8.66 -12.00
C ASP A 288 -13.03 -8.39 -11.98
N GLY A 289 -13.45 -7.16 -12.33
CA GLY A 289 -14.86 -6.71 -12.34
C GLY A 289 -15.39 -6.21 -10.98
N ALA A 290 -14.72 -6.48 -9.88
CA ALA A 290 -15.11 -5.96 -8.56
C ALA A 290 -14.57 -4.54 -8.35
N ARG A 291 -15.45 -3.58 -8.09
CA ARG A 291 -15.07 -2.21 -7.71
C ARG A 291 -15.03 -2.09 -6.19
N LEU A 292 -13.86 -1.79 -5.67
CA LEU A 292 -13.66 -1.54 -4.24
C LEU A 292 -13.78 -0.05 -3.89
N VAL A 293 -13.29 0.80 -4.79
CA VAL A 293 -13.18 2.25 -4.61
C VAL A 293 -13.37 2.95 -5.95
N SER A 294 -13.89 4.17 -5.97
CA SER A 294 -13.99 4.99 -7.18
C SER A 294 -12.60 5.45 -7.67
N ALA A 295 -12.42 5.60 -8.98
CA ALA A 295 -11.17 6.09 -9.56
C ALA A 295 -10.81 7.52 -9.07
N ARG A 296 -11.82 8.35 -8.79
CA ARG A 296 -11.63 9.68 -8.21
C ARG A 296 -10.95 9.59 -6.84
N THR A 297 -11.45 8.72 -5.97
CA THR A 297 -10.91 8.55 -4.61
C THR A 297 -9.53 7.88 -4.65
N VAL A 298 -9.28 6.92 -5.56
CA VAL A 298 -7.93 6.40 -5.80
C VAL A 298 -6.97 7.52 -6.15
N THR A 299 -7.32 8.39 -7.11
CA THR A 299 -6.48 9.53 -7.51
C THR A 299 -6.22 10.48 -6.34
N GLN A 300 -7.23 10.75 -5.51
CA GLN A 300 -7.09 11.57 -4.31
C GLN A 300 -6.10 10.96 -3.32
N PHE A 301 -6.15 9.64 -3.10
CA PHE A 301 -5.31 8.95 -2.12
C PHE A 301 -3.88 8.72 -2.57
N THR A 302 -3.61 8.69 -3.87
CA THR A 302 -2.28 8.37 -4.43
C THR A 302 -1.46 9.60 -4.84
N ARG A 303 -2.03 10.81 -4.80
CA ARG A 303 -1.30 12.06 -5.05
C ARG A 303 -0.71 12.64 -3.76
N ALA A 304 0.40 13.36 -3.85
CA ALA A 304 0.93 14.14 -2.73
C ALA A 304 -0.12 15.14 -2.21
N GLN A 305 -0.25 15.27 -0.89
CA GLN A 305 -1.28 16.09 -0.24
C GLN A 305 -0.76 17.47 0.13
N ASP A 306 0.40 17.52 0.78
CA ASP A 306 1.05 18.75 1.22
C ASP A 306 2.55 18.64 0.93
N THR A 307 3.04 19.49 0.04
CA THR A 307 4.44 19.48 -0.37
C THR A 307 5.35 20.31 0.52
N LEU A 308 4.79 21.10 1.44
CA LEU A 308 5.55 21.94 2.38
C LEU A 308 5.93 21.13 3.63
N VAL A 309 4.96 20.43 4.22
CA VAL A 309 5.14 19.68 5.48
C VAL A 309 5.41 18.21 5.21
N SER A 310 4.59 17.58 4.38
CA SER A 310 4.69 16.14 4.07
C SER A 310 4.53 15.93 2.57
N ARG A 311 5.55 15.35 1.94
CA ARG A 311 5.48 14.98 0.52
C ARG A 311 4.77 13.64 0.29
N ARG A 312 4.05 13.15 1.30
CA ARG A 312 3.32 11.88 1.21
C ARG A 312 1.96 12.05 0.54
N ALA A 313 1.49 10.98 -0.05
CA ALA A 313 0.09 10.78 -0.37
C ALA A 313 -0.66 10.26 0.88
N LEU A 314 -1.95 9.98 0.77
CA LEU A 314 -2.76 9.49 1.90
C LEU A 314 -2.42 8.03 2.21
N GLY A 315 -1.57 7.82 3.20
CA GLY A 315 -1.01 6.52 3.59
C GLY A 315 0.23 6.10 2.80
N TRP A 316 0.42 6.59 1.59
CA TRP A 316 1.48 6.16 0.67
C TRP A 316 2.70 7.08 0.70
N GLU A 317 3.87 6.53 0.40
CA GLU A 317 5.05 7.28 -0.01
C GLU A 317 4.92 7.72 -1.47
N THR A 318 5.55 8.85 -1.80
CA THR A 318 5.75 9.31 -3.18
C THR A 318 7.25 9.25 -3.53
N PRO A 319 7.65 9.23 -4.82
CA PRO A 319 9.05 9.11 -5.21
C PRO A 319 9.83 10.43 -5.07
N THR A 320 9.45 11.27 -4.11
CA THR A 320 10.09 12.55 -3.85
C THR A 320 11.08 12.45 -2.69
N GLY A 321 12.29 12.97 -2.88
CA GLY A 321 13.36 12.90 -1.89
C GLY A 321 14.09 11.55 -1.91
N THR A 322 14.86 11.28 -0.85
CA THR A 322 15.59 10.01 -0.71
C THR A 322 14.64 8.93 -0.20
N ASN A 323 14.34 7.96 -1.02
CA ASN A 323 13.47 6.84 -0.68
C ASN A 323 13.82 5.58 -1.50
N SER A 324 13.02 4.53 -1.37
CA SER A 324 13.24 3.24 -2.00
C SER A 324 12.62 3.09 -3.40
N ALA A 325 12.05 4.16 -3.95
CA ALA A 325 11.45 4.16 -5.31
C ALA A 325 12.49 4.02 -6.43
N GLY A 326 13.76 4.21 -6.11
CA GLY A 326 14.81 4.37 -7.13
C GLY A 326 14.78 5.77 -7.76
N HIS A 327 15.54 5.94 -8.84
CA HIS A 327 15.76 7.24 -9.48
C HIS A 327 14.93 7.44 -10.76
N ARG A 328 14.18 6.40 -11.17
CA ARG A 328 13.53 6.33 -12.50
C ARG A 328 12.00 6.24 -12.44
N MET A 329 11.42 6.15 -11.24
CA MET A 329 9.96 6.20 -11.07
C MET A 329 9.40 7.55 -11.52
N SER A 330 8.20 7.55 -12.11
CA SER A 330 7.52 8.79 -12.45
C SER A 330 7.03 9.53 -11.19
N SER A 331 6.79 10.83 -11.31
CA SER A 331 6.21 11.62 -10.23
C SER A 331 4.79 11.18 -9.79
N ARG A 332 4.17 10.30 -10.57
CA ARG A 332 2.85 9.72 -10.26
C ARG A 332 2.94 8.39 -9.51
N ALA A 333 4.15 7.88 -9.31
CA ALA A 333 4.35 6.66 -8.56
C ALA A 333 4.04 6.86 -7.08
N PHE A 334 3.61 5.78 -6.44
CA PHE A 334 3.36 5.71 -5.01
C PHE A 334 3.71 4.31 -4.51
N GLY A 335 4.09 4.21 -3.26
CA GLY A 335 4.53 2.93 -2.71
C GLY A 335 4.67 2.99 -1.20
N HIS A 336 5.25 1.95 -0.63
CA HIS A 336 5.61 1.90 0.78
C HIS A 336 6.62 0.77 1.04
N THR A 337 7.28 0.83 2.20
CA THR A 337 8.22 -0.19 2.64
C THR A 337 7.79 -0.82 3.97
N GLY A 338 8.22 -2.06 4.20
CA GLY A 338 8.09 -2.76 5.48
C GLY A 338 9.43 -2.99 6.15
N PHE A 339 9.46 -2.92 7.47
CA PHE A 339 10.68 -3.09 8.27
C PHE A 339 11.32 -4.46 8.06
N THR A 340 10.54 -5.51 7.88
CA THR A 340 10.97 -6.87 7.59
C THR A 340 11.70 -7.05 6.27
N GLY A 341 11.67 -6.02 5.40
CA GLY A 341 12.34 -5.99 4.10
C GLY A 341 11.39 -5.88 2.91
N THR A 342 10.11 -5.97 3.13
CA THR A 342 9.08 -5.90 2.10
C THR A 342 8.95 -4.50 1.50
N SER A 343 8.50 -4.41 0.26
CA SER A 343 8.13 -3.13 -0.40
C SER A 343 7.18 -3.34 -1.55
N ILE A 344 6.41 -2.31 -1.86
CA ILE A 344 5.58 -2.21 -3.06
C ILE A 344 5.72 -0.80 -3.64
N TRP A 345 5.89 -0.72 -4.95
CA TRP A 345 5.82 0.51 -5.73
C TRP A 345 4.92 0.33 -6.93
N ILE A 346 4.08 1.30 -7.19
CA ILE A 346 3.10 1.31 -8.27
C ILE A 346 3.28 2.61 -9.06
N ASP A 347 3.49 2.52 -10.37
CA ASP A 347 3.68 3.66 -11.26
C ASP A 347 2.62 3.64 -12.38
N PRO A 348 1.51 4.36 -12.20
CA PRO A 348 0.46 4.41 -13.22
C PRO A 348 0.87 5.03 -14.55
N ALA A 349 1.92 5.87 -14.57
CA ALA A 349 2.40 6.46 -15.82
C ALA A 349 3.18 5.47 -16.67
N ARG A 350 3.73 4.42 -16.04
CA ARG A 350 4.49 3.33 -16.70
C ARG A 350 3.69 2.05 -16.85
N ASP A 351 2.46 2.01 -16.32
CA ASP A 351 1.68 0.78 -16.20
C ASP A 351 2.51 -0.33 -15.55
N LEU A 352 3.01 -0.05 -14.34
CA LEU A 352 4.01 -0.86 -13.66
C LEU A 352 3.69 -0.99 -12.17
N PHE A 353 3.86 -2.20 -11.66
CA PHE A 353 4.08 -2.40 -10.22
C PHE A 353 5.32 -3.27 -9.97
N ILE A 354 5.98 -3.02 -8.85
CA ILE A 354 7.13 -3.80 -8.36
C ILE A 354 6.85 -4.13 -6.90
N VAL A 355 6.87 -5.42 -6.55
CA VAL A 355 6.77 -5.93 -5.18
C VAL A 355 8.04 -6.69 -4.85
N LEU A 356 8.60 -6.44 -3.69
CA LEU A 356 9.70 -7.22 -3.11
C LEU A 356 9.25 -7.74 -1.75
N LEU A 357 9.27 -9.04 -1.57
CA LEU A 357 9.01 -9.71 -0.31
C LEU A 357 10.29 -10.40 0.16
N THR A 358 10.72 -10.10 1.37
CA THR A 358 11.90 -10.70 1.99
C THR A 358 11.74 -10.70 3.51
N ASN A 359 12.52 -11.53 4.16
CA ASN A 359 12.67 -11.56 5.60
C ASN A 359 14.07 -11.07 6.03
N ARG A 360 14.52 -9.91 5.51
CA ARG A 360 15.87 -9.37 5.72
C ARG A 360 16.28 -9.25 7.20
N VAL A 361 15.30 -9.17 8.11
CA VAL A 361 15.52 -9.13 9.56
C VAL A 361 15.96 -10.48 10.12
N ASN A 362 15.91 -11.56 9.36
CA ASN A 362 16.47 -12.84 9.73
C ASN A 362 17.97 -12.92 9.25
N PRO A 363 18.92 -13.27 10.09
CA PRO A 363 18.76 -13.60 11.53
C PRO A 363 18.72 -12.36 12.43
N THR A 364 18.93 -11.14 11.91
CA THR A 364 19.01 -9.93 12.73
C THR A 364 18.50 -8.68 12.04
N ARG A 365 17.76 -7.84 12.77
CA ARG A 365 17.28 -6.53 12.32
C ARG A 365 18.40 -5.52 12.02
N GLN A 366 19.63 -5.78 12.44
CA GLN A 366 20.79 -4.91 12.19
C GLN A 366 21.21 -4.90 10.71
N ASN A 367 20.74 -5.85 9.90
CA ASN A 367 21.01 -5.85 8.46
C ASN A 367 20.20 -4.76 7.75
N THR A 368 20.84 -3.72 7.26
CA THR A 368 20.21 -2.56 6.61
C THR A 368 20.37 -2.51 5.09
N ARG A 369 21.03 -3.52 4.49
CA ARG A 369 21.38 -3.55 3.05
C ARG A 369 20.15 -3.48 2.12
N ILE A 370 18.98 -3.84 2.62
CA ILE A 370 17.72 -3.89 1.85
C ILE A 370 17.35 -2.54 1.20
N GLY A 371 17.76 -1.41 1.77
CA GLY A 371 17.52 -0.08 1.18
C GLY A 371 18.09 0.04 -0.22
N GLY A 372 19.36 -0.34 -0.40
CA GLY A 372 20.02 -0.34 -1.71
C GLY A 372 19.41 -1.35 -2.69
N VAL A 373 18.98 -2.52 -2.20
CA VAL A 373 18.34 -3.54 -3.04
C VAL A 373 17.04 -3.04 -3.66
N ARG A 374 16.19 -2.35 -2.87
CA ARG A 374 14.93 -1.78 -3.36
C ARG A 374 15.16 -0.76 -4.47
N VAL A 375 16.12 0.14 -4.28
CA VAL A 375 16.52 1.14 -5.28
C VAL A 375 17.03 0.45 -6.55
N ALA A 376 17.97 -0.49 -6.41
CA ALA A 376 18.56 -1.21 -7.53
C ALA A 376 17.50 -2.00 -8.31
N LEU A 377 16.55 -2.64 -7.63
CA LEU A 377 15.46 -3.39 -8.26
C LEU A 377 14.55 -2.46 -9.09
N ALA A 378 14.14 -1.33 -8.51
CA ALA A 378 13.28 -0.38 -9.20
C ALA A 378 13.97 0.20 -10.44
N ASP A 379 15.22 0.63 -10.33
CA ASP A 379 15.98 1.22 -11.42
C ASP A 379 16.30 0.19 -12.54
N ALA A 380 16.60 -1.06 -12.16
CA ALA A 380 16.88 -2.13 -13.12
C ALA A 380 15.62 -2.51 -13.91
N VAL A 381 14.48 -2.67 -13.24
CA VAL A 381 13.19 -2.96 -13.89
C VAL A 381 12.81 -1.87 -14.89
N ILE A 382 12.88 -0.59 -14.47
CA ILE A 382 12.53 0.53 -15.32
C ILE A 382 13.53 0.69 -16.47
N GLY A 383 14.82 0.46 -16.21
CA GLY A 383 15.85 0.46 -17.25
C GLY A 383 15.60 -0.61 -18.33
N ALA A 384 15.21 -1.81 -17.91
CA ALA A 384 14.87 -2.91 -18.81
C ALA A 384 13.56 -2.71 -19.58
N GLN A 385 12.60 -1.99 -18.99
CA GLN A 385 11.35 -1.59 -19.65
C GLN A 385 11.60 -0.62 -20.81
N GLY A 386 12.68 0.17 -20.73
CA GLY A 386 13.04 1.18 -21.73
C GLY A 386 12.26 2.50 -21.54
N SER A 387 12.52 3.46 -22.45
CA SER A 387 11.79 4.73 -22.45
C SER A 387 10.34 4.47 -22.88
N VAL A 388 9.42 4.62 -21.94
CA VAL A 388 7.99 4.79 -22.27
C VAL A 388 7.85 6.20 -22.83
N PRO A 389 7.29 6.40 -24.05
CA PRO A 389 7.05 7.74 -24.56
C PRO A 389 6.23 8.54 -23.54
N ALA A 390 6.71 9.72 -23.16
CA ALA A 390 5.98 10.62 -22.30
C ALA A 390 4.61 10.89 -22.93
N ARG A 391 3.53 10.60 -22.23
CA ARG A 391 2.18 10.99 -22.68
C ARG A 391 2.13 12.50 -22.80
N PRO A 392 1.69 13.04 -23.96
CA PRO A 392 1.46 14.46 -24.06
C PRO A 392 0.49 14.90 -22.95
N SER A 393 0.87 15.90 -22.19
CA SER A 393 -0.01 16.59 -21.26
C SER A 393 -1.21 17.11 -22.06
N ARG A 394 -2.38 16.55 -21.83
CA ARG A 394 -3.61 17.16 -22.35
C ARG A 394 -3.79 18.48 -21.61
N SER A 395 -3.60 19.58 -22.33
CA SER A 395 -4.14 20.88 -21.94
C SER A 395 -5.65 20.68 -21.70
N MET A 396 -6.10 20.98 -20.49
CA MET A 396 -7.53 21.13 -20.22
C MET A 396 -8.02 22.32 -21.06
N PRO A 397 -9.12 22.22 -21.77
CA PRO A 397 -9.76 23.41 -22.29
C PRO A 397 -10.25 24.24 -21.11
N GLU A 398 -10.02 25.57 -21.22
CA GLU A 398 -10.48 26.60 -20.30
C GLU A 398 -12.02 26.56 -20.07
#